data_7511e583232ea6b37a1c820810c920a2
#
_entry.id   7511e583232ea6b37a1c820810c920a2
#
_cell.length_a   1.000
_cell.length_b   1.000
_cell.length_c   1.000
_cell.angle_alpha   90.00
_cell.angle_beta   90.00
_cell.angle_gamma   90.00
#
_symmetry.space_group_name_H-M   'P 1'
#
loop_
_entity.id
_entity.type
_entity.pdbx_description
1 polymer ?
#
loop_
_entity_poly.entity_id
_entity_poly.type
_entity_poly.pdbx_seq_one_letter_code
_entity_poly.pdbx_strand_id
1 'polypeptide(L)'
;MCADTKLVPCWRVGTRGAGTAYEFMHDLAGRLRNRIQLTTDGHRVYLEAVESAFGSEIDYAMLVKLYGADRDESEARYSPAQCIGCQSAAIIGQPSPQHISTSFVERQNLTMRMSMRRFTRLTNAHSKKLANHVNAIAVHYMNYNFARVHQTLRVTPAMEAGISDHIWGIDEIVELLVPRKLEEAA
;
A
#
# COMPACT_ATOMS: atom_id res chain seq x y z
N MET A 1 3.18 2.32 0.05
CA MET A 1 3.14 3.19 -1.12
C MET A 1 4.20 4.25 -0.99
N CYS A 2 5.02 4.47 -2.02
CA CYS A 2 5.99 5.56 -2.07
C CYS A 2 5.28 6.90 -2.26
N ALA A 3 5.70 7.92 -1.50
CA ALA A 3 5.08 9.25 -1.56
C ALA A 3 5.45 9.99 -2.85
N ASP A 4 6.67 9.80 -3.36
CA ASP A 4 7.16 10.49 -4.54
C ASP A 4 6.72 9.77 -5.83
N THR A 5 7.12 8.54 -6.00
CA THR A 5 6.86 7.76 -7.23
C THR A 5 5.44 7.18 -7.31
N LYS A 6 4.65 7.23 -6.24
CA LYS A 6 3.33 6.59 -6.11
C LYS A 6 3.35 5.05 -6.28
N LEU A 7 4.53 4.44 -6.38
CA LEU A 7 4.70 3.01 -6.49
C LEU A 7 4.15 2.28 -5.26
N VAL A 8 3.46 1.18 -5.48
CA VAL A 8 3.07 0.21 -4.43
C VAL A 8 4.05 -0.95 -4.48
N PRO A 9 5.12 -0.96 -3.65
CA PRO A 9 6.20 -1.95 -3.74
C PRO A 9 5.76 -3.34 -3.30
N CYS A 10 4.85 -3.43 -2.34
CA CYS A 10 4.28 -4.69 -1.86
C CYS A 10 2.86 -4.49 -1.31
N TRP A 11 2.15 -5.58 -1.17
CA TRP A 11 0.82 -5.65 -0.57
C TRP A 11 0.61 -7.04 0.04
N ARG A 12 -0.27 -7.13 1.02
CA ARG A 12 -0.57 -8.39 1.69
C ARG A 12 -2.06 -8.54 1.96
N VAL A 13 -2.60 -9.73 1.78
CA VAL A 13 -3.94 -10.11 2.23
C VAL A 13 -3.79 -11.00 3.45
N GLY A 14 -4.39 -10.64 4.55
CA GLY A 14 -4.29 -11.39 5.80
C GLY A 14 -5.18 -10.80 6.88
N THR A 15 -4.97 -11.27 8.10
CA THR A 15 -5.64 -10.74 9.29
C THR A 15 -4.98 -9.43 9.74
N ARG A 16 -5.62 -8.70 10.67
CA ARG A 16 -5.01 -7.51 11.30
C ARG A 16 -4.04 -7.85 12.44
N GLY A 17 -3.58 -9.09 12.52
CA GLY A 17 -2.69 -9.56 13.57
C GLY A 17 -1.21 -9.31 13.29
N ALA A 18 -0.39 -9.52 14.32
CA ALA A 18 1.05 -9.29 14.29
C ALA A 18 1.77 -10.12 13.21
N GLY A 19 1.35 -11.38 12.98
CA GLY A 19 1.96 -12.24 11.95
C GLY A 19 1.86 -11.66 10.55
N THR A 20 0.68 -11.12 10.16
CA THR A 20 0.52 -10.48 8.85
C THR A 20 1.35 -9.20 8.74
N ALA A 21 1.43 -8.40 9.81
CA ALA A 21 2.25 -7.18 9.83
C ALA A 21 3.75 -7.53 9.71
N TYR A 22 4.21 -8.56 10.42
CA TYR A 22 5.58 -9.06 10.35
C TYR A 22 5.95 -9.48 8.92
N GLU A 23 5.15 -10.36 8.30
CA GLU A 23 5.39 -10.81 6.93
C GLU A 23 5.36 -9.66 5.91
N PHE A 24 4.47 -8.68 6.11
CA PHE A 24 4.37 -7.51 5.24
C PHE A 24 5.60 -6.61 5.37
N MET A 25 6.09 -6.34 6.58
CA MET A 25 7.26 -5.48 6.78
C MET A 25 8.55 -6.14 6.31
N HIS A 26 8.71 -7.45 6.49
CA HIS A 26 9.85 -8.19 5.94
C HIS A 26 9.84 -8.24 4.41
N ASP A 27 8.68 -8.43 3.76
CA ASP A 27 8.57 -8.34 2.29
C ASP A 27 8.91 -6.92 1.81
N LEU A 28 8.45 -5.89 2.53
CA LEU A 28 8.79 -4.50 2.21
C LEU A 28 10.30 -4.25 2.32
N ALA A 29 10.92 -4.66 3.42
CA ALA A 29 12.35 -4.47 3.67
C ALA A 29 13.19 -5.16 2.59
N GLY A 30 12.84 -6.38 2.18
CA GLY A 30 13.55 -7.11 1.12
C GLY A 30 13.49 -6.49 -0.27
N ARG A 31 12.56 -5.54 -0.49
CA ARG A 31 12.41 -4.82 -1.77
C ARG A 31 13.10 -3.46 -1.81
N LEU A 32 13.60 -3.00 -0.70
CA LEU A 32 14.20 -1.67 -0.56
C LEU A 32 15.71 -1.79 -0.38
N ARG A 33 16.47 -0.91 -1.05
CA ARG A 33 17.94 -0.90 -0.96
C ARG A 33 18.47 0.20 -0.06
N ASN A 34 17.73 1.30 0.05
CA ASN A 34 18.17 2.49 0.76
C ASN A 34 17.38 2.66 2.05
N ARG A 35 17.96 3.38 3.00
CA ARG A 35 17.25 3.88 4.17
C ARG A 35 16.05 4.72 3.71
N ILE A 36 14.90 4.46 4.27
CA ILE A 36 13.65 5.17 3.94
C ILE A 36 13.04 5.81 5.18
N GLN A 37 12.16 6.77 4.96
CA GLN A 37 11.19 7.19 5.96
C GLN A 37 9.88 6.43 5.77
N LEU A 38 9.41 5.76 6.81
CA LEU A 38 8.14 5.05 6.86
C LEU A 38 7.16 5.76 7.79
N THR A 39 5.92 5.90 7.36
CA THR A 39 4.81 6.32 8.22
C THR A 39 3.71 5.27 8.22
N THR A 40 3.28 4.85 9.41
CA THR A 40 2.10 4.00 9.58
C THR A 40 0.99 4.74 10.33
N ASP A 41 -0.20 4.16 10.34
CA ASP A 41 -1.25 4.55 11.28
C ASP A 41 -0.90 4.12 12.72
N GLY A 42 -1.78 4.46 13.68
CA GLY A 42 -1.59 4.15 15.10
C GLY A 42 -1.75 2.67 15.48
N HIS A 43 -1.73 1.74 14.54
CA HIS A 43 -1.87 0.31 14.84
C HIS A 43 -0.60 -0.27 15.45
N ARG A 44 -0.65 -0.61 16.74
CA ARG A 44 0.53 -0.98 17.56
C ARG A 44 1.32 -2.17 17.06
N VAL A 45 0.71 -3.09 16.31
CA VAL A 45 1.42 -4.26 15.76
C VAL A 45 2.57 -3.89 14.82
N TYR A 46 2.55 -2.69 14.24
CA TYR A 46 3.63 -2.21 13.40
C TYR A 46 4.90 -1.84 14.17
N LEU A 47 4.84 -1.57 15.46
CA LEU A 47 6.03 -1.24 16.26
C LEU A 47 7.06 -2.37 16.21
N GLU A 48 6.65 -3.56 16.61
CA GLU A 48 7.52 -4.75 16.63
C GLU A 48 7.85 -5.24 15.21
N ALA A 49 6.88 -5.17 14.28
CA ALA A 49 7.09 -5.63 12.91
C ALA A 49 8.12 -4.77 12.15
N VAL A 50 8.11 -3.45 12.34
CA VAL A 50 9.07 -2.52 11.71
C VAL A 50 10.43 -2.69 12.34
N GLU A 51 10.53 -2.75 13.69
CA GLU A 51 11.78 -2.97 14.41
C GLU A 51 12.44 -4.29 13.96
N SER A 52 11.66 -5.38 13.86
CA SER A 52 12.15 -6.67 13.40
C SER A 52 12.65 -6.68 11.96
N ALA A 53 11.98 -5.95 11.05
CA ALA A 53 12.30 -5.98 9.63
C ALA A 53 13.44 -5.02 9.24
N PHE A 54 13.57 -3.89 9.91
CA PHE A 54 14.48 -2.81 9.54
C PHE A 54 15.51 -2.48 10.61
N GLY A 55 15.28 -2.86 11.88
CA GLY A 55 16.14 -2.46 13.00
C GLY A 55 16.30 -0.94 13.07
N SER A 56 17.55 -0.47 13.10
CA SER A 56 17.89 0.96 13.12
C SER A 56 17.97 1.61 11.72
N GLU A 57 17.85 0.83 10.65
CA GLU A 57 18.08 1.29 9.26
C GLU A 57 16.84 1.95 8.62
N ILE A 58 16.01 2.59 9.45
CA ILE A 58 14.78 3.26 9.02
C ILE A 58 14.54 4.53 9.84
N ASP A 59 13.86 5.50 9.23
CA ASP A 59 13.26 6.63 9.93
C ASP A 59 11.76 6.38 10.03
N TYR A 60 11.29 5.96 11.20
CA TYR A 60 9.93 5.50 11.40
C TYR A 60 9.10 6.43 12.26
N ALA A 61 7.93 6.80 11.79
CA ALA A 61 6.94 7.57 12.53
C ALA A 61 5.55 6.91 12.48
N MET A 62 4.77 7.12 13.51
CA MET A 62 3.35 6.80 13.55
C MET A 62 2.51 8.08 13.50
N LEU A 63 1.41 8.03 12.75
CA LEU A 63 0.42 9.10 12.66
C LEU A 63 -0.93 8.60 13.16
N VAL A 64 -1.33 9.07 14.34
CA VAL A 64 -2.63 8.75 14.94
C VAL A 64 -3.63 9.84 14.61
N LYS A 65 -4.71 9.52 13.96
CA LYS A 65 -5.82 10.43 13.72
C LYS A 65 -6.78 10.40 14.90
N LEU A 66 -7.11 11.57 15.42
CA LEU A 66 -8.08 11.76 16.48
C LEU A 66 -9.44 12.07 15.86
N TYR A 67 -10.46 11.33 16.28
CA TYR A 67 -11.83 11.52 15.81
C TYR A 67 -12.71 12.04 16.94
N GLY A 68 -13.61 12.97 16.64
CA GLY A 68 -14.56 13.51 17.61
C GLY A 68 -15.54 12.45 18.12
N ALA A 69 -15.85 12.50 19.42
CA ALA A 69 -16.64 11.50 20.11
C ALA A 69 -18.17 11.70 20.00
N ASP A 70 -18.64 12.92 19.68
CA ASP A 70 -20.06 13.26 19.78
C ASP A 70 -20.76 13.30 18.42
N ARG A 71 -21.44 12.20 18.10
CA ARG A 71 -22.49 12.18 17.09
C ARG A 71 -23.62 11.27 17.57
N ASP A 72 -24.86 11.71 17.34
CA ASP A 72 -26.04 10.87 17.51
C ASP A 72 -25.90 9.59 16.67
N GLU A 73 -26.33 8.45 17.21
CA GLU A 73 -26.22 7.13 16.56
C GLU A 73 -26.82 7.10 15.14
N SER A 74 -27.80 7.96 14.85
CA SER A 74 -28.42 8.10 13.54
C SER A 74 -27.50 8.76 12.50
N GLU A 75 -26.69 9.74 12.89
CA GLU A 75 -25.73 10.43 12.02
C GLU A 75 -24.45 9.60 11.79
N ALA A 76 -24.00 8.85 12.81
CA ALA A 76 -22.83 7.98 12.74
C ALA A 76 -22.97 6.86 11.68
N ARG A 77 -24.20 6.48 11.35
CA ARG A 77 -24.50 5.38 10.40
C ARG A 77 -24.10 5.71 8.96
N TYR A 78 -24.21 6.97 8.54
CA TYR A 78 -24.03 7.40 7.14
C TYR A 78 -22.90 8.37 6.91
N SER A 79 -22.36 8.97 7.96
CA SER A 79 -21.23 9.91 7.86
C SER A 79 -20.04 9.40 8.65
N PRO A 80 -18.82 9.39 8.06
CA PRO A 80 -17.61 9.04 8.81
C PRO A 80 -17.36 10.07 9.93
N ALA A 81 -16.78 9.63 11.05
CA ALA A 81 -16.39 10.51 12.13
C ALA A 81 -15.43 11.59 11.62
N GLN A 82 -15.64 12.83 12.06
CA GLN A 82 -14.78 13.95 11.65
C GLN A 82 -13.43 13.85 12.35
N CYS A 83 -12.35 13.93 11.57
CA CYS A 83 -11.01 14.03 12.13
C CYS A 83 -10.84 15.42 12.77
N ILE A 84 -10.64 15.46 14.09
CA ILE A 84 -10.46 16.69 14.87
C ILE A 84 -8.99 17.04 15.09
N GLY A 85 -8.07 16.14 14.77
CA GLY A 85 -6.64 16.36 14.90
C GLY A 85 -5.81 15.14 14.52
N CYS A 86 -4.52 15.35 14.46
CA CYS A 86 -3.53 14.28 14.23
C CYS A 86 -2.41 14.41 15.26
N GLN A 87 -1.93 13.28 15.76
CA GLN A 87 -0.74 13.19 16.60
C GLN A 87 0.30 12.36 15.87
N SER A 88 1.48 12.92 15.66
CA SER A 88 2.62 12.21 15.10
C SER A 88 3.61 11.89 16.19
N ALA A 89 4.21 10.70 16.15
CA ALA A 89 5.28 10.27 17.04
C ALA A 89 6.42 9.69 16.20
N ALA A 90 7.64 10.22 16.40
CA ALA A 90 8.86 9.58 15.90
C ALA A 90 9.16 8.36 16.78
N ILE A 91 9.36 7.21 16.17
CA ILE A 91 9.59 5.92 16.86
C ILE A 91 11.03 5.46 16.70
N ILE A 92 11.57 5.46 15.47
CA ILE A 92 12.95 5.06 15.16
C ILE A 92 13.58 6.15 14.29
N GLY A 93 14.86 6.45 14.52
CA GLY A 93 15.63 7.39 13.73
C GLY A 93 15.16 8.85 13.86
N GLN A 94 15.25 9.60 12.76
CA GLN A 94 14.93 11.03 12.73
C GLN A 94 13.97 11.32 11.54
N PRO A 95 12.71 10.86 11.62
CA PRO A 95 11.76 11.11 10.54
C PRO A 95 11.46 12.61 10.39
N SER A 96 11.53 13.11 9.17
CA SER A 96 11.19 14.50 8.84
C SER A 96 9.69 14.75 9.09
N PRO A 97 9.32 15.70 9.96
CA PRO A 97 7.91 15.96 10.29
C PRO A 97 7.05 16.33 9.08
N GLN A 98 7.64 16.98 8.07
CA GLN A 98 6.94 17.40 6.85
C GLN A 98 6.48 16.22 5.98
N HIS A 99 7.12 15.05 6.12
CA HIS A 99 6.84 13.87 5.33
C HIS A 99 6.04 12.80 6.12
N ILE A 100 5.65 13.10 7.36
CA ILE A 100 4.78 12.20 8.14
C ILE A 100 3.34 12.33 7.65
N SER A 101 2.88 11.37 6.85
CA SER A 101 1.54 11.39 6.27
C SER A 101 1.03 9.98 5.93
N THR A 102 -0.26 9.74 6.17
CA THR A 102 -0.99 8.55 5.70
C THR A 102 -1.87 8.83 4.49
N SER A 103 -1.90 10.07 4.00
CA SER A 103 -2.81 10.51 2.93
C SER A 103 -2.62 9.75 1.61
N PHE A 104 -1.39 9.37 1.28
CA PHE A 104 -1.08 8.62 0.06
C PHE A 104 -1.71 7.22 0.07
N VAL A 105 -1.62 6.50 1.19
CA VAL A 105 -2.24 5.18 1.35
C VAL A 105 -3.76 5.30 1.36
N GLU A 106 -4.31 6.31 2.00
CA GLU A 106 -5.75 6.57 2.02
C GLU A 106 -6.29 6.87 0.61
N ARG A 107 -5.55 7.68 -0.16
CA ARG A 107 -5.86 7.94 -1.56
C ARG A 107 -5.79 6.67 -2.40
N GLN A 108 -4.79 5.81 -2.16
CA GLN A 108 -4.68 4.53 -2.85
C GLN A 108 -5.83 3.58 -2.51
N ASN A 109 -6.27 3.55 -1.26
CA ASN A 109 -7.46 2.81 -0.84
C ASN A 109 -8.72 3.29 -1.57
N LEU A 110 -8.86 4.60 -1.79
CA LEU A 110 -9.94 5.15 -2.61
C LEU A 110 -9.81 4.71 -4.08
N THR A 111 -8.63 4.78 -4.66
CA THR A 111 -8.35 4.33 -6.02
C THR A 111 -8.71 2.86 -6.21
N MET A 112 -8.36 2.00 -5.26
CA MET A 112 -8.74 0.59 -5.26
C MET A 112 -10.27 0.40 -5.23
N ARG A 113 -10.98 1.13 -4.38
CA ARG A 113 -12.45 1.08 -4.33
C ARG A 113 -13.10 1.53 -5.62
N MET A 114 -12.55 2.55 -6.28
CA MET A 114 -13.07 3.04 -7.57
C MET A 114 -12.79 2.09 -8.73
N SER A 115 -11.65 1.39 -8.70
CA SER A 115 -11.21 0.52 -9.78
C SER A 115 -11.68 -0.94 -9.62
N MET A 116 -11.95 -1.38 -8.41
CA MET A 116 -12.33 -2.77 -8.10
C MET A 116 -13.67 -2.85 -7.38
N ARG A 117 -14.70 -3.31 -8.09
CA ARG A 117 -16.07 -3.42 -7.54
C ARG A 117 -16.16 -4.22 -6.24
N ARG A 118 -15.26 -5.19 -6.02
CA ARG A 118 -15.23 -6.01 -4.77
C ARG A 118 -14.89 -5.21 -3.51
N PHE A 119 -14.31 -4.02 -3.64
CA PHE A 119 -14.00 -3.10 -2.53
C PHE A 119 -14.99 -1.94 -2.41
N THR A 120 -15.97 -1.84 -3.30
CA THR A 120 -17.05 -0.87 -3.18
C THR A 120 -17.95 -1.22 -2.00
N ARG A 121 -18.42 -0.22 -1.27
CA ARG A 121 -19.42 -0.42 -0.21
C ARG A 121 -20.77 -0.82 -0.83
N LEU A 122 -21.55 -1.57 -0.10
CA LEU A 122 -22.92 -1.97 -0.48
C LEU A 122 -22.96 -2.68 -1.85
N THR A 123 -22.08 -3.62 -2.07
CA THR A 123 -22.02 -4.44 -3.29
C THR A 123 -22.08 -5.92 -2.96
N ASN A 124 -22.69 -6.71 -3.84
CA ASN A 124 -22.66 -8.18 -3.80
C ASN A 124 -21.46 -8.77 -4.57
N ALA A 125 -20.55 -7.93 -5.06
CA ALA A 125 -19.39 -8.34 -5.87
C ALA A 125 -18.18 -8.79 -5.02
N HIS A 126 -18.40 -9.47 -3.91
CA HIS A 126 -17.32 -10.01 -3.07
C HIS A 126 -16.76 -11.33 -3.62
N SER A 127 -15.52 -11.60 -3.31
CA SER A 127 -14.86 -12.86 -3.70
C SER A 127 -15.27 -14.00 -2.78
N LYS A 128 -15.76 -15.10 -3.34
CA LYS A 128 -16.11 -16.32 -2.58
C LYS A 128 -14.86 -17.14 -2.19
N LYS A 129 -13.78 -17.05 -2.97
CA LYS A 129 -12.51 -17.76 -2.73
C LYS A 129 -11.40 -16.77 -2.47
N LEU A 130 -10.58 -17.03 -1.45
CA LEU A 130 -9.44 -16.18 -1.10
C LEU A 130 -8.44 -16.06 -2.26
N ALA A 131 -8.14 -17.17 -2.95
CA ALA A 131 -7.24 -17.15 -4.11
C ALA A 131 -7.70 -16.17 -5.20
N ASN A 132 -8.99 -16.16 -5.54
CA ASN A 132 -9.53 -15.24 -6.53
C ASN A 132 -9.46 -13.77 -6.05
N HIS A 133 -9.52 -13.55 -4.74
CA HIS A 133 -9.37 -12.22 -4.15
C HIS A 133 -7.91 -11.74 -4.27
N VAL A 134 -6.96 -12.59 -3.89
CA VAL A 134 -5.52 -12.34 -4.00
C VAL A 134 -5.11 -12.06 -5.44
N ASN A 135 -5.52 -12.91 -6.38
CA ASN A 135 -5.20 -12.75 -7.81
C ASN A 135 -5.75 -11.44 -8.39
N ALA A 136 -6.97 -11.04 -7.99
CA ALA A 136 -7.54 -9.78 -8.46
C ALA A 136 -6.78 -8.56 -7.91
N ILE A 137 -6.27 -8.62 -6.68
CA ILE A 137 -5.41 -7.56 -6.12
C ILE A 137 -4.07 -7.52 -6.85
N ALA A 138 -3.49 -8.69 -7.17
CA ALA A 138 -2.25 -8.78 -7.94
C ALA A 138 -2.38 -8.09 -9.30
N VAL A 139 -3.42 -8.42 -10.07
CA VAL A 139 -3.71 -7.79 -11.37
C VAL A 139 -3.95 -6.28 -11.21
N HIS A 140 -4.66 -5.86 -10.17
CA HIS A 140 -4.90 -4.43 -9.91
C HIS A 140 -3.60 -3.67 -9.69
N TYR A 141 -2.70 -4.15 -8.82
CA TYR A 141 -1.45 -3.45 -8.55
C TYR A 141 -0.44 -3.56 -9.69
N MET A 142 -0.48 -4.65 -10.46
CA MET A 142 0.28 -4.77 -11.68
C MET A 142 -0.12 -3.70 -12.69
N ASN A 143 -1.42 -3.58 -12.98
CA ASN A 143 -1.96 -2.53 -13.84
C ASN A 143 -1.66 -1.13 -13.28
N TYR A 144 -1.86 -0.90 -11.99
CA TYR A 144 -1.61 0.38 -11.34
C TYR A 144 -0.15 0.82 -11.45
N ASN A 145 0.78 -0.09 -11.17
CA ASN A 145 2.21 0.24 -11.15
C ASN A 145 2.79 0.39 -12.57
N PHE A 146 2.42 -0.46 -13.52
CA PHE A 146 3.12 -0.60 -14.80
C PHE A 146 2.34 -0.10 -16.01
N ALA A 147 1.02 -0.21 -16.02
CA ALA A 147 0.20 0.10 -17.21
C ALA A 147 -0.56 1.43 -17.09
N ARG A 148 -0.93 1.84 -15.87
CA ARG A 148 -1.73 3.05 -15.68
C ARG A 148 -0.86 4.28 -15.50
N VAL A 149 -1.01 5.26 -16.43
CA VAL A 149 -0.38 6.58 -16.28
C VAL A 149 -1.01 7.31 -15.09
N HIS A 150 -0.16 7.76 -14.16
CA HIS A 150 -0.60 8.53 -13.02
C HIS A 150 -0.75 10.01 -13.41
N GLN A 151 -1.89 10.61 -13.11
CA GLN A 151 -2.25 11.94 -13.58
C GLN A 151 -1.24 13.04 -13.20
N THR A 152 -0.71 12.99 -11.99
CA THR A 152 0.30 13.96 -11.50
C THR A 152 1.71 13.69 -12.01
N LEU A 153 2.08 12.42 -12.19
CA LEU A 153 3.42 12.03 -12.64
C LEU A 153 3.58 12.14 -14.16
N ARG A 154 2.48 12.01 -14.90
CA ARG A 154 2.45 11.91 -16.38
C ARG A 154 3.09 10.65 -16.94
N VAL A 155 3.57 9.76 -16.09
CA VAL A 155 4.14 8.44 -16.36
C VAL A 155 3.52 7.41 -15.42
N THR A 156 3.88 6.14 -15.59
CA THR A 156 3.46 5.10 -14.63
C THR A 156 4.30 5.18 -13.35
N PRO A 157 3.79 4.70 -12.20
CA PRO A 157 4.57 4.62 -10.96
C PRO A 157 5.87 3.83 -11.10
N ALA A 158 5.90 2.79 -11.93
CA ALA A 158 7.09 1.99 -12.19
C ALA A 158 8.13 2.76 -13.02
N MET A 159 7.70 3.57 -13.98
CA MET A 159 8.58 4.44 -14.76
C MET A 159 9.19 5.53 -13.87
N GLU A 160 8.40 6.18 -13.02
CA GLU A 160 8.88 7.18 -12.08
C GLU A 160 9.87 6.60 -11.07
N ALA A 161 9.69 5.34 -10.70
CA ALA A 161 10.61 4.63 -9.82
C ALA A 161 11.86 4.06 -10.55
N GLY A 162 11.98 4.24 -11.85
CA GLY A 162 13.10 3.70 -12.66
C GLY A 162 13.10 2.17 -12.80
N ILE A 163 11.94 1.52 -12.61
CA ILE A 163 11.78 0.06 -12.72
C ILE A 163 11.40 -0.34 -14.15
N SER A 164 10.72 0.55 -14.87
CA SER A 164 10.31 0.37 -16.26
C SER A 164 10.65 1.61 -17.06
N ASP A 165 10.94 1.46 -18.33
CA ASP A 165 11.23 2.54 -19.28
C ASP A 165 10.03 2.89 -20.17
N HIS A 166 8.96 2.11 -20.10
CA HIS A 166 7.75 2.29 -20.92
C HIS A 166 6.47 1.91 -20.17
N ILE A 167 5.33 2.22 -20.77
CA ILE A 167 4.00 1.84 -20.29
C ILE A 167 3.72 0.41 -20.76
N TRP A 168 3.49 -0.50 -19.82
CA TRP A 168 3.22 -1.90 -20.14
C TRP A 168 1.85 -2.09 -20.78
N GLY A 169 1.82 -2.88 -21.86
CA GLY A 169 0.61 -3.42 -22.45
C GLY A 169 0.03 -4.59 -21.65
N ILE A 170 -1.21 -4.96 -21.96
CA ILE A 170 -1.85 -6.14 -21.34
C ILE A 170 -1.10 -7.41 -21.75
N ASP A 171 -0.61 -7.46 -22.98
CA ASP A 171 0.12 -8.60 -23.52
C ASP A 171 1.39 -8.89 -22.73
N GLU A 172 2.15 -7.86 -22.37
CA GLU A 172 3.35 -7.98 -21.53
C GLU A 172 3.04 -8.50 -20.13
N ILE A 173 1.90 -8.05 -19.55
CA ILE A 173 1.44 -8.57 -18.25
C ILE A 173 1.06 -10.05 -18.37
N VAL A 174 0.43 -10.46 -19.46
CA VAL A 174 0.04 -11.84 -19.70
C VAL A 174 1.25 -12.73 -19.97
N GLU A 175 2.26 -12.24 -20.67
CA GLU A 175 3.51 -12.95 -20.93
C GLU A 175 4.27 -13.36 -19.66
N LEU A 176 4.10 -12.62 -18.55
CA LEU A 176 4.66 -13.02 -17.25
C LEU A 176 4.10 -14.35 -16.73
N LEU A 177 2.93 -14.78 -17.20
CA LEU A 177 2.30 -16.05 -16.82
C LEU A 177 2.84 -17.22 -17.63
N VAL A 178 3.50 -16.95 -18.75
CA VAL A 178 4.12 -17.98 -19.58
C VAL A 178 5.46 -18.33 -18.95
N PRO A 179 5.69 -19.60 -18.52
CA PRO A 179 7.00 -19.99 -18.02
C PRO A 179 8.03 -19.73 -19.13
N ARG A 180 9.01 -18.86 -18.87
CA ARG A 180 10.18 -18.75 -19.74
C ARG A 180 10.78 -20.14 -19.81
N LYS A 181 10.71 -20.81 -20.97
CA LYS A 181 11.57 -21.94 -21.27
C LYS A 181 12.99 -21.39 -21.11
N LEU A 182 13.71 -21.90 -20.10
CA LEU A 182 15.15 -21.71 -20.02
C LEU A 182 15.67 -22.26 -21.35
N GLU A 183 16.14 -21.38 -22.23
CA GLU A 183 16.95 -21.79 -23.36
C GLU A 183 18.14 -22.47 -22.74
N GLU A 184 18.19 -23.79 -22.89
CA GLU A 184 19.36 -24.58 -22.58
C GLU A 184 20.51 -23.95 -23.36
N ALA A 185 21.42 -23.33 -22.61
CA ALA A 185 22.66 -22.83 -23.17
C ALA A 185 23.42 -24.03 -23.73
N ALA A 186 23.46 -24.12 -25.05
CA ALA A 186 24.31 -25.02 -25.79
C ALA A 186 25.76 -24.57 -25.71
#